data_b86e569c62b98bde0f1654279dfdfb4b
#
_entry.id   b86e569c62b98bde0f1654279dfdfb4b
#
_cell.length_a   1.000
_cell.length_b   1.000
_cell.length_c   1.000
_cell.angle_alpha   90.00
_cell.angle_beta   90.00
_cell.angle_gamma   90.00
#
_symmetry.space_group_name_H-M   'P 1'
#
loop_
_entity.id
_entity.type
_entity.pdbx_description
1 polymer ?
#
loop_
_entity_poly.entity_id
_entity_poly.type
_entity_poly.pdbx_seq_one_letter_code
_entity_poly.pdbx_strand_id
1 'polypeptide(L)'
;YQASPEYQQMNFDMSLAAFKNIFFWEYVHRLWGRLLGLAFGLPFLVFVMSGRVPQGFGLRLTLLLCLGGFQGVVGWWMVKSGLTEQASVSQYRLSSHLGVALVIFSLLIWTGFDLRDGCAKSPKGHGMASLALLGITILAGALVAGMDAGLLYNHYPLMACAGRVRRGGMA
;
A
#
# COMPACT_ATOMS: atom_id res chain seq x y z
N TYR A 1 -17.79 13.69 2.23
CA TYR A 1 -16.92 13.40 3.38
C TYR A 1 -17.61 13.62 4.70
N GLN A 2 -18.27 14.78 4.94
CA GLN A 2 -18.93 15.11 6.21
C GLN A 2 -19.99 14.06 6.67
N ALA A 3 -20.57 13.31 5.75
CA ALA A 3 -21.50 12.21 6.04
C ALA A 3 -20.79 10.87 6.35
N SER A 4 -19.46 10.78 6.24
CA SER A 4 -18.73 9.55 6.53
C SER A 4 -18.55 9.32 8.03
N PRO A 5 -18.50 8.05 8.48
CA PRO A 5 -18.21 7.71 9.88
C PRO A 5 -16.88 8.29 10.36
N GLU A 6 -15.87 8.33 9.51
CA GLU A 6 -14.57 8.91 9.80
C GLU A 6 -14.67 10.38 10.22
N TYR A 7 -15.38 11.20 9.43
CA TYR A 7 -15.59 12.61 9.78
C TYR A 7 -16.35 12.76 11.10
N GLN A 8 -17.45 12.02 11.26
CA GLN A 8 -18.35 12.17 12.41
C GLN A 8 -17.75 11.70 13.74
N GLN A 9 -16.84 10.73 13.71
CA GLN A 9 -16.28 10.13 14.92
C GLN A 9 -14.86 10.60 15.25
N MET A 10 -14.06 10.89 14.23
CA MET A 10 -12.63 11.21 14.43
C MET A 10 -12.25 12.63 14.01
N ASN A 11 -12.94 13.22 13.04
CA ASN A 11 -12.53 14.47 12.40
C ASN A 11 -13.64 15.54 12.40
N PHE A 12 -14.52 15.52 13.38
CA PHE A 12 -15.70 16.42 13.41
C PHE A 12 -15.35 17.91 13.33
N ASP A 13 -14.21 18.33 13.93
CA ASP A 13 -13.74 19.71 13.94
C ASP A 13 -12.74 20.01 12.80
N MET A 14 -12.61 19.13 11.81
CA MET A 14 -11.66 19.32 10.73
C MET A 14 -11.98 20.57 9.91
N SER A 15 -11.02 21.48 9.82
CA SER A 15 -11.13 22.66 8.96
C SER A 15 -11.11 22.27 7.47
N LEU A 16 -11.73 23.12 6.64
CA LEU A 16 -11.70 22.94 5.18
C LEU A 16 -10.26 22.89 4.62
N ALA A 17 -9.33 23.64 5.21
CA ALA A 17 -7.92 23.64 4.80
C ALA A 17 -7.25 22.28 5.11
N ALA A 18 -7.49 21.71 6.29
CA ALA A 18 -7.00 20.39 6.67
C ALA A 18 -7.56 19.28 5.75
N PHE A 19 -8.87 19.34 5.47
CA PHE A 19 -9.50 18.42 4.53
C PHE A 19 -8.89 18.50 3.11
N LYS A 20 -8.68 19.73 2.58
CA LYS A 20 -8.05 19.91 1.26
C LYS A 20 -6.66 19.31 1.20
N ASN A 21 -5.88 19.40 2.28
CA ASN A 21 -4.53 18.81 2.32
C ASN A 21 -4.59 17.28 2.26
N ILE A 22 -5.44 16.63 3.05
CA ILE A 22 -5.63 15.16 3.01
C ILE A 22 -6.11 14.73 1.63
N PHE A 23 -7.14 15.39 1.10
CA PHE A 23 -7.70 15.09 -0.22
C PHE A 23 -6.66 15.25 -1.34
N PHE A 24 -5.79 16.26 -1.25
CA PHE A 24 -4.73 16.48 -2.23
C PHE A 24 -3.77 15.29 -2.30
N TRP A 25 -3.29 14.79 -1.15
CA TRP A 25 -2.37 13.66 -1.12
C TRP A 25 -3.03 12.35 -1.56
N GLU A 26 -4.29 12.14 -1.20
CA GLU A 26 -5.06 11.00 -1.72
C GLU A 26 -5.23 11.08 -3.25
N TYR A 27 -5.55 12.26 -3.76
CA TYR A 27 -5.70 12.48 -5.20
C TYR A 27 -4.38 12.24 -5.94
N VAL A 28 -3.27 12.77 -5.43
CA VAL A 28 -1.92 12.56 -5.98
C VAL A 28 -1.57 11.07 -6.01
N HIS A 29 -1.81 10.36 -4.92
CA HIS A 29 -1.57 8.90 -4.87
C HIS A 29 -2.38 8.15 -5.94
N ARG A 30 -3.66 8.46 -6.08
CA ARG A 30 -4.53 7.85 -7.11
C ARG A 30 -4.09 8.22 -8.54
N LEU A 31 -3.63 9.45 -8.74
CA LEU A 31 -3.09 9.91 -10.03
C LEU A 31 -1.82 9.14 -10.39
N TRP A 32 -0.89 9.01 -9.45
CA TRP A 32 0.33 8.22 -9.64
C TRP A 32 0.03 6.76 -9.98
N GLY A 33 -0.92 6.13 -9.31
CA GLY A 33 -1.33 4.76 -9.63
C GLY A 33 -1.81 4.62 -11.09
N ARG A 34 -2.61 5.58 -11.58
CA ARG A 34 -3.07 5.62 -12.98
C ARG A 34 -1.92 5.85 -13.95
N LEU A 35 -1.01 6.79 -13.64
CA LEU A 35 0.15 7.09 -14.49
C LEU A 35 1.09 5.88 -14.58
N LEU A 36 1.35 5.18 -13.49
CA LEU A 36 2.14 3.95 -13.49
C LEU A 36 1.49 2.85 -14.34
N GLY A 37 0.17 2.69 -14.23
CA GLY A 37 -0.58 1.76 -15.06
C GLY A 37 -0.47 2.09 -16.56
N LEU A 38 -0.60 3.36 -16.92
CA LEU A 38 -0.43 3.82 -18.32
C LEU A 38 1.03 3.68 -18.78
N ALA A 39 2.00 4.05 -17.96
CA ALA A 39 3.43 3.97 -18.28
C ALA A 39 3.90 2.52 -18.54
N PHE A 40 3.28 1.55 -17.89
CA PHE A 40 3.53 0.15 -18.16
C PHE A 40 2.63 -0.38 -19.29
N GLY A 41 1.34 -0.11 -19.24
CA GLY A 41 0.34 -0.71 -20.13
C GLY A 41 0.46 -0.24 -21.59
N LEU A 42 0.68 1.08 -21.83
CA LEU A 42 0.77 1.60 -23.19
C LEU A 42 1.99 1.05 -23.95
N PRO A 43 3.24 1.09 -23.43
CA PRO A 43 4.37 0.47 -24.10
C PRO A 43 4.19 -1.03 -24.30
N PHE A 44 3.66 -1.73 -23.29
CA PHE A 44 3.41 -3.16 -23.39
C PHE A 44 2.43 -3.47 -24.54
N LEU A 45 1.32 -2.73 -24.64
CA LEU A 45 0.36 -2.88 -25.72
C LEU A 45 1.01 -2.65 -27.10
N VAL A 46 1.83 -1.60 -27.23
CA VAL A 46 2.57 -1.31 -28.46
C VAL A 46 3.51 -2.47 -28.83
N PHE A 47 4.22 -3.04 -27.85
CA PHE A 47 5.12 -4.19 -28.08
C PHE A 47 4.35 -5.45 -28.47
N VAL A 48 3.20 -5.70 -27.88
CA VAL A 48 2.31 -6.81 -28.26
C VAL A 48 1.84 -6.65 -29.70
N MET A 49 1.31 -5.47 -30.06
CA MET A 49 0.80 -5.19 -31.40
C MET A 49 1.89 -5.22 -32.49
N SER A 50 3.12 -4.85 -32.13
CA SER A 50 4.27 -4.88 -33.04
C SER A 50 5.02 -6.21 -33.08
N GLY A 51 4.57 -7.22 -32.30
CA GLY A 51 5.22 -8.52 -32.22
C GLY A 51 6.62 -8.50 -31.60
N ARG A 52 6.95 -7.45 -30.83
CA ARG A 52 8.29 -7.22 -30.25
C ARG A 52 8.44 -7.69 -28.79
N VAL A 53 7.43 -8.37 -28.26
CA VAL A 53 7.54 -8.95 -26.91
C VAL A 53 8.51 -10.11 -26.95
N PRO A 54 9.56 -10.13 -26.09
CA PRO A 54 10.50 -11.24 -26.04
C PRO A 54 9.80 -12.57 -25.77
N GLN A 55 10.31 -13.64 -26.38
CA GLN A 55 9.73 -14.99 -26.20
C GLN A 55 9.74 -15.38 -24.71
N GLY A 56 8.63 -15.94 -24.24
CA GLY A 56 8.43 -16.35 -22.86
C GLY A 56 8.00 -15.22 -21.88
N PHE A 57 8.05 -13.94 -22.28
CA PHE A 57 7.67 -12.83 -21.39
C PHE A 57 6.22 -12.36 -21.55
N GLY A 58 5.52 -12.72 -22.63
CA GLY A 58 4.17 -12.23 -22.90
C GLY A 58 3.19 -12.50 -21.76
N LEU A 59 3.07 -13.74 -21.30
CA LEU A 59 2.21 -14.12 -20.18
C LEU A 59 2.61 -13.40 -18.88
N ARG A 60 3.91 -13.34 -18.58
CA ARG A 60 4.43 -12.70 -17.37
C ARG A 60 4.11 -11.21 -17.31
N LEU A 61 4.30 -10.48 -18.41
CA LEU A 61 3.97 -9.06 -18.52
C LEU A 61 2.46 -8.82 -18.47
N THR A 62 1.66 -9.70 -19.07
CA THR A 62 0.19 -9.65 -18.96
C THR A 62 -0.27 -9.85 -17.52
N LEU A 63 0.30 -10.83 -16.81
CA LEU A 63 -0.02 -11.06 -15.39
C LEU A 63 0.38 -9.86 -14.52
N LEU A 64 1.52 -9.23 -14.78
CA LEU A 64 1.93 -8.01 -14.07
C LEU A 64 0.94 -6.85 -14.30
N LEU A 65 0.45 -6.67 -15.54
CA LEU A 65 -0.57 -5.68 -15.84
C LEU A 65 -1.89 -5.97 -15.12
N CYS A 66 -2.33 -7.23 -15.12
CA CYS A 66 -3.52 -7.66 -14.39
C CYS A 66 -3.37 -7.46 -12.86
N LEU A 67 -2.21 -7.78 -12.30
CA LEU A 67 -1.91 -7.53 -10.89
C LEU A 67 -1.93 -6.04 -10.55
N GLY A 68 -1.41 -5.19 -11.45
CA GLY A 68 -1.51 -3.73 -11.30
C GLY A 68 -2.96 -3.24 -11.29
N GLY A 69 -3.82 -3.77 -12.16
CA GLY A 69 -5.26 -3.50 -12.14
C GLY A 69 -5.92 -3.99 -10.86
N PHE A 70 -5.59 -5.20 -10.42
CA PHE A 70 -6.08 -5.79 -9.16
C PHE A 70 -5.65 -4.95 -7.94
N GLN A 71 -4.43 -4.40 -7.95
CA GLN A 71 -3.96 -3.48 -6.92
C GLN A 71 -4.88 -2.25 -6.76
N GLY A 72 -5.40 -1.72 -7.87
CA GLY A 72 -6.38 -0.64 -7.85
C GLY A 72 -7.70 -1.06 -7.18
N VAL A 73 -8.18 -2.28 -7.43
CA VAL A 73 -9.39 -2.84 -6.80
C VAL A 73 -9.18 -3.02 -5.30
N VAL A 74 -8.04 -3.59 -4.89
CA VAL A 74 -7.70 -3.76 -3.45
C VAL A 74 -7.60 -2.40 -2.76
N GLY A 75 -7.02 -1.39 -3.41
CA GLY A 75 -6.95 -0.03 -2.88
C GLY A 75 -8.34 0.62 -2.72
N TRP A 76 -9.23 0.45 -3.68
CA TRP A 76 -10.61 0.90 -3.56
C TRP A 76 -11.34 0.18 -2.41
N TRP A 77 -11.20 -1.13 -2.31
CA TRP A 77 -11.78 -1.93 -1.22
C TRP A 77 -11.26 -1.50 0.16
N MET A 78 -9.97 -1.14 0.26
CA MET A 78 -9.35 -0.60 1.46
C MET A 78 -10.03 0.71 1.90
N VAL A 79 -10.09 1.70 1.00
CA VAL A 79 -10.65 3.03 1.31
C VAL A 79 -12.14 2.96 1.65
N LYS A 80 -12.89 2.07 1.00
CA LYS A 80 -14.31 1.88 1.28
C LYS A 80 -14.58 1.52 2.75
N SER A 81 -13.67 0.83 3.44
CA SER A 81 -13.88 0.48 4.86
C SER A 81 -13.98 1.69 5.78
N GLY A 82 -13.12 2.70 5.58
CA GLY A 82 -13.13 3.93 6.38
C GLY A 82 -14.29 4.88 6.05
N LEU A 83 -14.87 4.77 4.85
CA LEU A 83 -15.95 5.65 4.42
C LEU A 83 -17.37 5.14 4.77
N THR A 84 -17.54 3.82 4.94
CA THR A 84 -18.89 3.22 5.06
C THR A 84 -19.09 2.32 6.27
N GLU A 85 -18.03 1.71 6.79
CA GLU A 85 -18.15 0.66 7.80
C GLU A 85 -17.54 1.04 9.15
N GLN A 86 -16.42 1.76 9.14
CA GLN A 86 -15.65 2.10 10.34
C GLN A 86 -15.12 3.54 10.26
N ALA A 87 -14.78 4.12 11.41
CA ALA A 87 -14.18 5.46 11.48
C ALA A 87 -12.73 5.51 10.99
N SER A 88 -12.07 4.36 10.84
CA SER A 88 -10.70 4.23 10.34
C SER A 88 -10.60 3.15 9.28
N VAL A 89 -9.55 3.24 8.45
CA VAL A 89 -9.25 2.18 7.47
C VAL A 89 -8.86 0.90 8.20
N SER A 90 -9.46 -0.24 7.81
CA SER A 90 -9.12 -1.54 8.40
C SER A 90 -7.64 -1.88 8.21
N GLN A 91 -6.94 -2.19 9.31
CA GLN A 91 -5.52 -2.58 9.30
C GLN A 91 -5.25 -3.80 8.41
N TYR A 92 -6.20 -4.72 8.32
CA TYR A 92 -6.08 -5.91 7.46
C TYR A 92 -6.16 -5.56 5.98
N ARG A 93 -7.07 -4.65 5.60
CA ARG A 93 -7.21 -4.18 4.23
C ARG A 93 -5.98 -3.35 3.80
N LEU A 94 -5.45 -2.52 4.71
CA LEU A 94 -4.21 -1.76 4.51
C LEU A 94 -3.02 -2.70 4.30
N SER A 95 -2.84 -3.70 5.17
CA SER A 95 -1.78 -4.71 5.06
C SER A 95 -1.90 -5.51 3.76
N SER A 96 -3.11 -5.88 3.35
CA SER A 96 -3.36 -6.60 2.10
C SER A 96 -2.96 -5.77 0.88
N HIS A 97 -3.34 -4.48 0.85
CA HIS A 97 -2.97 -3.56 -0.24
C HIS A 97 -1.45 -3.40 -0.34
N LEU A 98 -0.76 -3.19 0.78
CA LEU A 98 0.69 -3.11 0.83
C LEU A 98 1.36 -4.44 0.43
N GLY A 99 0.83 -5.57 0.88
CA GLY A 99 1.35 -6.91 0.54
C GLY A 99 1.30 -7.18 -0.96
N VAL A 100 0.19 -6.89 -1.62
CA VAL A 100 0.06 -7.01 -3.09
C VAL A 100 1.02 -6.06 -3.80
N ALA A 101 1.19 -4.81 -3.31
CA ALA A 101 2.15 -3.87 -3.87
C ALA A 101 3.59 -4.39 -3.81
N LEU A 102 4.00 -5.00 -2.69
CA LEU A 102 5.33 -5.60 -2.52
C LEU A 102 5.55 -6.78 -3.47
N VAL A 103 4.54 -7.62 -3.67
CA VAL A 103 4.60 -8.72 -4.64
C VAL A 103 4.79 -8.19 -6.06
N ILE A 104 3.99 -7.19 -6.47
CA ILE A 104 4.11 -6.55 -7.79
C ILE A 104 5.50 -5.94 -7.96
N PHE A 105 5.98 -5.19 -6.97
CA PHE A 105 7.30 -4.56 -7.00
C PHE A 105 8.42 -5.59 -7.15
N SER A 106 8.38 -6.67 -6.37
CA SER A 106 9.36 -7.76 -6.45
C SER A 106 9.36 -8.45 -7.82
N LEU A 107 8.17 -8.72 -8.37
CA LEU A 107 8.01 -9.33 -9.69
C LEU A 107 8.47 -8.40 -10.83
N LEU A 108 8.25 -7.08 -10.71
CA LEU A 108 8.74 -6.09 -11.69
C LEU A 108 10.26 -6.05 -11.70
N ILE A 109 10.90 -5.97 -10.52
CA ILE A 109 12.36 -5.98 -10.40
C ILE A 109 12.93 -7.28 -10.97
N TRP A 110 12.38 -8.43 -10.58
CA TRP A 110 12.82 -9.72 -11.11
C TRP A 110 12.70 -9.77 -12.63
N THR A 111 11.56 -9.33 -13.16
CA THR A 111 11.33 -9.30 -14.62
C THR A 111 12.33 -8.39 -15.33
N GLY A 112 12.65 -7.22 -14.73
CA GLY A 112 13.63 -6.31 -15.27
C GLY A 112 15.05 -6.92 -15.33
N PHE A 113 15.46 -7.65 -14.29
CA PHE A 113 16.74 -8.36 -14.29
C PHE A 113 16.78 -9.50 -15.31
N ASP A 114 15.71 -10.30 -15.41
CA ASP A 114 15.61 -11.37 -16.40
C ASP A 114 15.70 -10.83 -17.84
N LEU A 115 15.06 -9.68 -18.11
CA LEU A 115 15.10 -9.04 -19.42
C LEU A 115 16.48 -8.47 -19.76
N ARG A 116 17.21 -7.96 -18.74
CA ARG A 116 18.53 -7.38 -18.93
C ARG A 116 19.64 -8.41 -19.03
N ASP A 117 19.65 -9.39 -18.15
CA ASP A 117 20.76 -10.31 -17.93
C ASP A 117 20.51 -11.72 -18.51
N GLY A 118 19.35 -11.95 -19.10
CA GLY A 118 18.97 -13.20 -19.77
C GLY A 118 18.53 -14.33 -18.86
N CYS A 119 18.81 -14.31 -17.57
CA CYS A 119 18.29 -15.20 -16.51
C CYS A 119 18.78 -14.72 -15.14
N ALA A 120 17.96 -14.03 -14.40
CA ALA A 120 18.31 -13.65 -13.04
C ALA A 120 18.41 -14.89 -12.14
N LYS A 121 19.56 -15.05 -11.48
CA LYS A 121 19.76 -16.17 -10.53
C LYS A 121 18.82 -15.97 -9.34
N SER A 122 18.06 -17.01 -9.01
CA SER A 122 17.22 -17.00 -7.83
C SER A 122 18.08 -16.77 -6.57
N PRO A 123 17.67 -15.88 -5.66
CA PRO A 123 18.36 -15.70 -4.39
C PRO A 123 18.35 -17.03 -3.61
N LYS A 124 19.52 -17.42 -3.07
CA LYS A 124 19.67 -18.69 -2.36
C LYS A 124 19.87 -18.44 -0.87
N GLY A 125 19.36 -19.35 -0.03
CA GLY A 125 19.63 -19.41 1.40
C GLY A 125 19.38 -18.08 2.13
N HIS A 126 20.40 -17.38 2.55
CA HIS A 126 20.34 -16.14 3.32
C HIS A 126 19.56 -15.01 2.60
N GLY A 127 19.65 -14.93 1.27
CA GLY A 127 18.90 -13.93 0.50
C GLY A 127 17.38 -14.16 0.58
N MET A 128 16.92 -15.42 0.46
CA MET A 128 15.51 -15.74 0.61
C MET A 128 15.02 -15.49 2.04
N ALA A 129 15.81 -15.87 3.05
CA ALA A 129 15.49 -15.62 4.45
C ALA A 129 15.39 -14.12 4.75
N SER A 130 16.31 -13.30 4.23
CA SER A 130 16.28 -11.84 4.38
C SER A 130 15.06 -11.21 3.72
N LEU A 131 14.69 -11.64 2.50
CA LEU A 131 13.49 -11.16 1.82
C LEU A 131 12.22 -11.53 2.57
N ALA A 132 12.12 -12.76 3.07
CA ALA A 132 10.98 -13.21 3.86
C ALA A 132 10.85 -12.41 5.16
N LEU A 133 11.96 -12.21 5.89
CA LEU A 133 11.98 -11.43 7.13
C LEU A 133 11.60 -9.97 6.87
N LEU A 134 12.13 -9.36 5.81
CA LEU A 134 11.78 -8.01 5.39
C LEU A 134 10.27 -7.91 5.09
N GLY A 135 9.72 -8.84 4.31
CA GLY A 135 8.30 -8.89 3.99
C GLY A 135 7.42 -8.99 5.25
N ILE A 136 7.76 -9.88 6.18
CA ILE A 136 7.07 -10.04 7.46
C ILE A 136 7.13 -8.74 8.27
N THR A 137 8.31 -8.12 8.35
CA THR A 137 8.50 -6.86 9.10
C THR A 137 7.65 -5.72 8.52
N ILE A 138 7.62 -5.59 7.20
CA ILE A 138 6.80 -4.56 6.53
C ILE A 138 5.30 -4.78 6.78
N LEU A 139 4.83 -6.02 6.66
CA LEU A 139 3.42 -6.36 6.89
C LEU A 139 3.03 -6.17 8.37
N ALA A 140 3.90 -6.55 9.30
CA ALA A 140 3.69 -6.28 10.72
C ALA A 140 3.64 -4.77 11.00
N GLY A 141 4.53 -3.99 10.38
CA GLY A 141 4.50 -2.53 10.47
C GLY A 141 3.21 -1.91 9.93
N ALA A 142 2.66 -2.46 8.83
CA ALA A 142 1.38 -2.00 8.29
C ALA A 142 0.19 -2.30 9.24
N LEU A 143 0.19 -3.44 9.93
CA LEU A 143 -0.81 -3.76 10.94
C LEU A 143 -0.74 -2.79 12.12
N VAL A 144 0.47 -2.50 12.61
CA VAL A 144 0.71 -1.54 13.70
C VAL A 144 0.30 -0.12 13.30
N ALA A 145 0.64 0.31 12.07
CA ALA A 145 0.24 1.61 11.55
C ALA A 145 -1.28 1.75 11.41
N GLY A 146 -1.96 0.71 10.91
CA GLY A 146 -3.41 0.72 10.76
C GLY A 146 -4.20 0.67 12.07
N MET A 147 -3.53 0.39 13.19
CA MET A 147 -4.11 0.46 14.55
C MET A 147 -3.80 1.78 15.26
N ASP A 148 -3.12 2.74 14.63
CA ASP A 148 -2.62 3.98 15.23
C ASP A 148 -1.80 3.74 16.51
N ALA A 149 -1.17 2.56 16.62
CA ALA A 149 -0.50 2.10 17.83
C ALA A 149 0.69 3.02 18.22
N GLY A 150 1.32 3.69 17.26
CA GLY A 150 2.37 4.67 17.50
C GLY A 150 1.89 5.91 18.29
N LEU A 151 0.60 6.24 18.26
CA LEU A 151 0.01 7.33 19.06
C LEU A 151 -0.19 6.91 20.52
N LEU A 152 -0.35 5.60 20.79
CA LEU A 152 -0.61 5.05 22.11
C LEU A 152 0.68 4.58 22.81
N TYR A 153 1.64 4.06 22.03
CA TYR A 153 2.83 3.36 22.52
C TYR A 153 4.13 4.01 22.05
N ASN A 154 4.27 5.32 22.22
CA ASN A 154 5.42 6.09 21.74
C ASN A 154 6.55 6.29 22.77
N HIS A 155 6.41 5.81 23.99
CA HIS A 155 7.41 5.93 25.05
C HIS A 155 7.87 4.56 25.56
N TYR A 156 9.08 4.16 25.20
CA TYR A 156 9.72 2.97 25.76
C TYR A 156 10.46 3.33 27.07
N PRO A 157 10.39 2.50 28.17
CA PRO A 157 9.63 1.25 28.36
C PRO A 157 8.21 1.44 28.91
N LEU A 158 7.74 2.67 29.11
CA LEU A 158 6.50 3.03 29.83
C LEU A 158 5.26 3.09 28.92
N MET A 159 5.21 2.27 27.90
CA MET A 159 4.25 2.33 26.78
C MET A 159 2.77 2.48 27.17
N ALA A 160 2.35 1.99 28.34
CA ALA A 160 0.94 2.03 28.75
C ALA A 160 0.65 3.01 29.90
N CYS A 161 1.66 3.53 30.61
CA CYS A 161 1.44 4.29 31.85
C CYS A 161 1.25 5.80 31.62
N ALA A 162 1.77 6.36 30.53
CA ALA A 162 1.71 7.81 30.29
C ALA A 162 0.30 8.33 29.96
N GLY A 163 -0.59 7.50 29.42
CA GLY A 163 -1.96 7.90 29.05
C GLY A 163 -2.95 7.98 30.23
N ARG A 164 -2.66 7.35 31.34
CA ARG A 164 -3.57 7.33 32.50
C ARG A 164 -3.44 8.54 33.42
N VAL A 165 -2.30 9.23 33.42
CA VAL A 165 -2.04 10.38 34.29
C VAL A 165 -2.69 11.66 33.77
N ARG A 166 -3.00 11.80 32.47
CA ARG A 166 -3.61 13.04 31.93
C ARG A 166 -5.13 13.14 32.02
N ARG A 167 -5.85 12.08 32.40
CA ARG A 167 -7.32 12.12 32.53
C ARG A 167 -7.80 12.36 33.99
N GLY A 168 -6.91 12.51 34.94
CA GLY A 168 -7.24 12.69 36.37
C GLY A 168 -7.03 14.10 36.93
N GLY A 169 -6.80 15.11 36.12
CA GLY A 169 -6.48 16.45 36.59
C GLY A 169 -7.29 17.56 35.94
N MET A 170 -8.62 17.48 35.98
CA MET A 170 -9.53 18.63 35.95
C MET A 170 -10.78 18.24 36.72
N ALA A 171 -10.75 18.49 38.01
CA ALA A 171 -11.88 18.76 38.87
C ALA A 171 -11.83 20.25 39.21
#